data_ff1860bc450f2ecbe30b260179ab2a3d
#
_entry.id   ff1860bc450f2ecbe30b260179ab2a3d
#
_cell.length_a   1.000
_cell.length_b   1.000
_cell.length_c   1.000
_cell.angle_alpha   90.00
_cell.angle_beta   90.00
_cell.angle_gamma   90.00
#
_symmetry.space_group_name_H-M   'P 1'
#
loop_
_entity.id
_entity.type
_entity.pdbx_description
1 polymer ?
#
loop_
_entity_poly.entity_id
_entity_poly.type
_entity_poly.pdbx_seq_one_letter_code
_entity_poly.pdbx_strand_id
1 'polypeptide(L)'
;MGKRNHGPILNRLLLKTNVLGPNECWEYQGGTNNVGYGMIRHESKMRTTHRVSYEEHNNVKIPKYMCVCHTCDNPLCINPNHLWLGTRQDNYKDMVNKGRNNNWARGQARLGKKAPTTQCPHCSRHIGNHVFARHHGDNCKLKP
;
A
#
# COMPACT_ATOMS: atom_id res chain seq x y z
N MET A 1 8.24 37.23 -2.98
CA MET A 1 8.28 35.92 -3.69
C MET A 1 6.91 35.69 -4.31
N GLY A 2 6.79 35.84 -5.65
CA GLY A 2 5.53 35.71 -6.36
C GLY A 2 4.97 34.30 -6.27
N LYS A 3 3.73 34.15 -5.80
CA LYS A 3 2.97 32.89 -5.91
C LYS A 3 2.87 32.56 -7.38
N ARG A 4 3.55 31.51 -7.84
CA ARG A 4 3.34 30.97 -9.20
C ARG A 4 1.89 30.55 -9.30
N ASN A 5 1.12 31.30 -10.09
CA ASN A 5 -0.29 30.99 -10.36
C ASN A 5 -0.30 29.78 -11.32
N HIS A 6 -0.31 28.61 -10.73
CA HIS A 6 -0.35 27.34 -11.46
C HIS A 6 -1.82 27.05 -11.81
N GLY A 7 -2.43 27.51 -12.82
CA GLY A 7 -3.77 27.19 -13.29
C GLY A 7 -4.57 26.06 -12.61
N PRO A 8 -5.75 25.72 -13.02
CA PRO A 8 -6.55 24.65 -12.40
C PRO A 8 -5.73 23.36 -12.27
N ILE A 9 -5.82 22.70 -11.14
CA ILE A 9 -5.00 21.50 -10.84
C ILE A 9 -5.25 20.40 -11.85
N LEU A 10 -6.47 20.25 -12.34
CA LEU A 10 -6.83 19.27 -13.35
C LEU A 10 -6.03 19.48 -14.64
N ASN A 11 -5.93 20.72 -15.15
CA ASN A 11 -5.14 21.02 -16.35
C ASN A 11 -3.67 20.65 -16.16
N ARG A 12 -3.10 20.98 -14.98
CA ARG A 12 -1.71 20.64 -14.65
C ARG A 12 -1.47 19.13 -14.57
N LEU A 13 -2.49 18.40 -14.11
CA LEU A 13 -2.47 16.95 -14.03
C LEU A 13 -2.50 16.33 -15.42
N LEU A 14 -3.44 16.76 -16.28
CA LEU A 14 -3.61 16.26 -17.64
C LEU A 14 -2.43 16.58 -18.56
N LEU A 15 -1.80 17.76 -18.42
CA LEU A 15 -0.58 18.12 -19.16
C LEU A 15 0.60 17.17 -18.92
N LYS A 16 0.59 16.42 -17.83
CA LYS A 16 1.61 15.42 -17.47
C LYS A 16 1.09 14.00 -17.56
N THR A 17 0.08 13.77 -18.34
CA THR A 17 -0.60 12.48 -18.41
C THR A 17 -0.77 12.09 -19.87
N ASN A 18 -0.49 10.82 -20.17
CA ASN A 18 -0.86 10.24 -21.44
C ASN A 18 -2.34 9.89 -21.40
N VAL A 19 -3.18 10.82 -21.93
CA VAL A 19 -4.63 10.67 -21.96
C VAL A 19 -5.02 9.87 -23.19
N LEU A 20 -5.64 8.72 -22.99
CA LEU A 20 -6.08 7.78 -24.00
C LEU A 20 -7.62 7.64 -23.99
N GLY A 21 -8.14 6.57 -24.55
CA GLY A 21 -9.57 6.28 -24.55
C GLY A 21 -10.16 6.07 -23.13
N PRO A 22 -11.50 6.09 -23.01
CA PRO A 22 -12.18 6.03 -21.71
C PRO A 22 -11.95 4.73 -20.94
N ASN A 23 -11.61 3.65 -21.64
CA ASN A 23 -11.34 2.32 -21.08
C ASN A 23 -9.85 2.01 -20.93
N GLU A 24 -8.97 2.99 -21.24
CA GLU A 24 -7.53 2.82 -21.19
C GLU A 24 -6.95 3.54 -19.96
N CYS A 25 -5.78 3.09 -19.50
CA CYS A 25 -5.10 3.79 -18.40
C CYS A 25 -4.57 5.14 -18.88
N TRP A 26 -4.88 6.20 -18.14
CA TRP A 26 -4.27 7.51 -18.30
C TRP A 26 -3.08 7.62 -17.38
N GLU A 27 -1.90 7.30 -17.88
CA GLU A 27 -0.70 7.20 -17.05
C GLU A 27 -0.04 8.56 -16.83
N TYR A 28 0.11 8.92 -15.56
CA TYR A 28 0.82 10.12 -15.15
C TYR A 28 2.33 9.98 -15.35
N GLN A 29 2.93 10.94 -16.05
CA GLN A 29 4.34 10.97 -16.46
C GLN A 29 5.24 11.84 -15.56
N GLY A 30 4.75 12.26 -14.40
CA GLY A 30 5.52 13.07 -13.45
C GLY A 30 6.17 12.26 -12.34
N GLY A 31 6.62 12.94 -11.29
CA GLY A 31 7.28 12.30 -10.14
C GLY A 31 6.37 11.35 -9.38
N THR A 32 6.96 10.31 -8.79
CA THR A 32 6.28 9.27 -8.00
C THR A 32 6.77 9.24 -6.56
N ASN A 33 6.03 8.56 -5.68
CA ASN A 33 6.51 8.18 -4.35
C ASN A 33 7.17 6.79 -4.37
N ASN A 34 7.68 6.35 -3.20
CA ASN A 34 8.41 5.07 -3.03
C ASN A 34 7.57 3.81 -3.34
N VAL A 35 6.24 3.95 -3.41
CA VAL A 35 5.31 2.84 -3.71
C VAL A 35 4.71 2.93 -5.11
N GLY A 36 5.23 3.84 -5.96
CA GLY A 36 4.88 3.95 -7.37
C GLY A 36 3.68 4.84 -7.69
N TYR A 37 3.04 5.49 -6.71
CA TYR A 37 1.95 6.41 -6.99
C TYR A 37 2.47 7.75 -7.51
N GLY A 38 1.83 8.27 -8.57
CA GLY A 38 2.10 9.61 -9.07
C GLY A 38 1.85 10.68 -8.01
N MET A 39 2.71 11.70 -7.98
CA MET A 39 2.67 12.79 -7.00
C MET A 39 2.61 14.16 -7.67
N ILE A 40 1.70 15.01 -7.20
CA ILE A 40 1.56 16.39 -7.68
C ILE A 40 1.40 17.36 -6.49
N ARG A 41 2.01 18.55 -6.61
CA ARG A 41 1.83 19.60 -5.61
C ARG A 41 0.48 20.29 -5.82
N HIS A 42 -0.36 20.28 -4.79
CA HIS A 42 -1.64 20.97 -4.73
C HIS A 42 -1.80 21.63 -3.35
N GLU A 43 -2.23 22.88 -3.30
CA GLU A 43 -2.42 23.65 -2.06
C GLU A 43 -1.21 23.56 -1.10
N SER A 44 0.00 23.78 -1.64
CA SER A 44 1.27 23.72 -0.93
C SER A 44 1.67 22.33 -0.37
N LYS A 45 0.87 21.28 -0.63
CA LYS A 45 1.13 19.89 -0.19
C LYS A 45 1.36 18.98 -1.38
N MET A 46 2.15 17.92 -1.17
CA MET A 46 2.25 16.82 -2.13
C MET A 46 1.06 15.90 -1.95
N ARG A 47 0.35 15.61 -3.03
CA ARG A 47 -0.83 14.72 -3.06
C ARG A 47 -0.67 13.67 -4.14
N THR A 48 -1.26 12.50 -3.93
CA THR A 48 -1.26 11.46 -4.96
C THR A 48 -2.20 11.83 -6.10
N THR A 49 -1.75 11.61 -7.32
CA THR A 49 -2.43 12.06 -8.55
C THR A 49 -3.81 11.45 -8.74
N HIS A 50 -3.98 10.15 -8.45
CA HIS A 50 -5.27 9.48 -8.56
C HIS A 50 -6.32 10.06 -7.60
N ARG A 51 -5.93 10.46 -6.37
CA ARG A 51 -6.87 11.13 -5.44
C ARG A 51 -7.28 12.50 -5.94
N VAL A 52 -6.32 13.28 -6.47
CA VAL A 52 -6.62 14.58 -7.07
C VAL A 52 -7.52 14.40 -8.27
N SER A 53 -7.23 13.45 -9.17
CA SER A 53 -8.08 13.16 -10.31
C SER A 53 -9.51 12.80 -9.91
N TYR A 54 -9.68 11.93 -8.92
CA TYR A 54 -10.99 11.53 -8.42
C TYR A 54 -11.79 12.71 -7.87
N GLU A 55 -11.17 13.56 -7.03
CA GLU A 55 -11.83 14.73 -6.44
C GLU A 55 -12.26 15.74 -7.50
N GLU A 56 -11.38 16.04 -8.47
CA GLU A 56 -11.64 17.04 -9.50
C GLU A 56 -12.71 16.59 -10.50
N HIS A 57 -12.67 15.33 -10.96
CA HIS A 57 -13.66 14.82 -11.91
C HIS A 57 -15.04 14.61 -11.29
N ASN A 58 -15.11 14.23 -10.03
CA ASN A 58 -16.40 14.01 -9.35
C ASN A 58 -16.89 15.25 -8.58
N ASN A 59 -16.09 16.33 -8.55
CA ASN A 59 -16.37 17.55 -7.77
C ASN A 59 -16.71 17.26 -6.31
N VAL A 60 -15.92 16.37 -5.67
CA VAL A 60 -16.09 15.93 -4.27
C VAL A 60 -14.78 16.03 -3.49
N LYS A 61 -14.88 16.11 -2.17
CA LYS A 61 -13.72 15.91 -1.28
C LYS A 61 -13.77 14.50 -0.70
N ILE A 62 -12.65 13.80 -0.77
CA ILE A 62 -12.54 12.43 -0.26
C ILE A 62 -12.58 12.46 1.27
N PRO A 63 -13.53 11.78 1.93
CA PRO A 63 -13.60 11.69 3.38
C PRO A 63 -12.31 11.09 3.99
N LYS A 64 -11.98 11.46 5.22
CA LYS A 64 -10.71 11.14 5.90
C LYS A 64 -10.38 9.63 5.93
N TYR A 65 -11.38 8.78 6.02
CA TYR A 65 -11.21 7.32 6.18
C TYR A 65 -11.44 6.53 4.88
N MET A 66 -11.67 7.24 3.75
CA MET A 66 -11.91 6.61 2.47
C MET A 66 -10.64 6.52 1.62
N CYS A 67 -10.56 5.47 0.84
CA CYS A 67 -9.51 5.21 -0.14
C CYS A 67 -10.04 5.43 -1.55
N VAL A 68 -9.22 5.99 -2.43
CA VAL A 68 -9.45 5.90 -3.88
C VAL A 68 -8.67 4.70 -4.37
N CYS A 69 -9.38 3.75 -4.94
CA CYS A 69 -8.87 2.47 -5.40
C CYS A 69 -8.88 2.41 -6.93
N HIS A 70 -8.03 1.55 -7.50
CA HIS A 70 -7.94 1.33 -8.94
C HIS A 70 -8.61 0.01 -9.32
N THR A 71 -9.48 0.03 -10.33
CA THR A 71 -9.96 -1.19 -10.96
C THR A 71 -8.87 -1.86 -11.81
N CYS A 72 -8.00 -1.05 -12.42
CA CYS A 72 -6.90 -1.46 -13.31
C CYS A 72 -5.60 -1.85 -12.58
N ASP A 73 -5.50 -1.65 -11.27
CA ASP A 73 -4.31 -1.91 -10.44
C ASP A 73 -3.03 -1.14 -10.84
N ASN A 74 -3.12 -0.17 -11.75
CA ASN A 74 -1.99 0.65 -12.15
C ASN A 74 -1.90 1.90 -11.25
N PRO A 75 -0.85 2.06 -10.40
CA PRO A 75 -0.73 3.17 -9.47
C PRO A 75 -0.49 4.53 -10.15
N LEU A 76 -0.09 4.55 -11.42
CA LEU A 76 0.08 5.77 -12.22
C LEU A 76 -1.21 6.21 -12.91
N CYS A 77 -2.21 5.34 -12.98
CA CYS A 77 -3.45 5.64 -13.67
C CYS A 77 -4.25 6.73 -12.93
N ILE A 78 -4.70 7.72 -13.70
CA ILE A 78 -5.57 8.80 -13.21
C ILE A 78 -6.92 8.83 -13.93
N ASN A 79 -7.21 7.85 -14.80
CA ASN A 79 -8.48 7.76 -15.51
C ASN A 79 -9.65 7.66 -14.50
N PRO A 80 -10.59 8.61 -14.47
CA PRO A 80 -11.69 8.61 -13.50
C PRO A 80 -12.57 7.35 -13.59
N ASN A 81 -12.70 6.73 -14.77
CA ASN A 81 -13.45 5.49 -14.97
C ASN A 81 -12.75 4.26 -14.33
N HIS A 82 -11.48 4.36 -14.04
CA HIS A 82 -10.70 3.32 -13.37
C HIS A 82 -10.57 3.53 -11.86
N LEU A 83 -11.17 4.62 -11.34
CA LEU A 83 -11.07 5.00 -9.93
C LEU A 83 -12.42 4.85 -9.23
N TRP A 84 -12.40 4.29 -8.04
CA TRP A 84 -13.59 4.18 -7.20
C TRP A 84 -13.26 4.49 -5.75
N LEU A 85 -14.27 4.94 -5.00
CA LEU A 85 -14.15 5.28 -3.59
C LEU A 85 -14.60 4.11 -2.73
N GLY A 86 -13.73 3.66 -1.83
CA GLY A 86 -14.04 2.56 -0.92
C GLY A 86 -13.39 2.75 0.44
N THR A 87 -13.80 1.94 1.40
CA THR A 87 -13.16 1.83 2.70
C THR A 87 -11.85 1.04 2.60
N ARG A 88 -11.04 1.05 3.66
CA ARG A 88 -9.88 0.16 3.76
C ARG A 88 -10.26 -1.31 3.63
N GLN A 89 -11.43 -1.68 4.15
CA GLN A 89 -11.93 -3.05 4.06
C GLN A 89 -12.31 -3.43 2.64
N ASP A 90 -12.94 -2.52 1.89
CA ASP A 90 -13.29 -2.75 0.48
C ASP A 90 -12.04 -2.89 -0.38
N ASN A 91 -11.05 -2.02 -0.19
CA ASN A 91 -9.75 -2.12 -0.86
C ASN A 91 -9.02 -3.44 -0.53
N TYR A 92 -9.11 -3.91 0.71
CA TYR A 92 -8.55 -5.21 1.10
C TYR A 92 -9.29 -6.36 0.41
N LYS A 93 -10.63 -6.34 0.37
CA LYS A 93 -11.42 -7.35 -0.34
C LYS A 93 -11.08 -7.39 -1.83
N ASP A 94 -10.98 -6.22 -2.48
CA ASP A 94 -10.55 -6.12 -3.89
C ASP A 94 -9.18 -6.75 -4.12
N MET A 95 -8.21 -6.45 -3.24
CA MET A 95 -6.88 -7.04 -3.29
C MET A 95 -6.91 -8.58 -3.16
N VAL A 96 -7.75 -9.11 -2.26
CA VAL A 96 -7.93 -10.56 -2.08
C VAL A 96 -8.59 -11.19 -3.30
N ASN A 97 -9.69 -10.61 -3.79
CA ASN A 97 -10.42 -11.10 -4.95
C ASN A 97 -9.57 -11.15 -6.23
N LYS A 98 -8.66 -10.19 -6.38
CA LYS A 98 -7.70 -10.13 -7.48
C LYS A 98 -6.45 -10.99 -7.26
N GLY A 99 -6.39 -11.76 -6.19
CA GLY A 99 -5.25 -12.65 -5.88
C GLY A 99 -3.94 -11.92 -5.56
N ARG A 100 -3.98 -10.61 -5.27
CA ARG A 100 -2.78 -9.79 -4.99
C ARG A 100 -2.27 -9.93 -3.56
N ASN A 101 -2.97 -10.67 -2.70
CA ASN A 101 -2.57 -10.89 -1.31
C ASN A 101 -1.49 -11.97 -1.19
N ASN A 102 -0.27 -11.66 -1.60
CA ASN A 102 0.88 -12.57 -1.44
C ASN A 102 1.22 -12.86 0.04
N ASN A 103 0.76 -12.01 0.98
CA ASN A 103 0.97 -12.25 2.41
C ASN A 103 0.02 -13.31 2.97
N TRP A 104 -1.17 -13.51 2.38
CA TRP A 104 -2.08 -14.57 2.78
C TRP A 104 -1.47 -15.96 2.55
N ALA A 105 -0.93 -16.21 1.36
CA ALA A 105 -0.26 -17.47 1.05
C ALA A 105 0.97 -17.71 1.94
N ARG A 106 1.76 -16.66 2.22
CA ARG A 106 2.89 -16.72 3.16
C ARG A 106 2.43 -16.90 4.61
N GLY A 107 1.31 -16.30 5.01
CA GLY A 107 0.69 -16.48 6.32
C GLY A 107 0.17 -17.90 6.52
N GLN A 108 -0.53 -18.46 5.54
CA GLN A 108 -1.01 -19.85 5.57
C GLN A 108 0.15 -20.84 5.59
N ALA A 109 1.20 -20.61 4.80
CA ALA A 109 2.41 -21.43 4.84
C ALA A 109 3.14 -21.39 6.20
N ARG A 110 2.98 -20.30 6.96
CA ARG A 110 3.50 -20.17 8.34
C ARG A 110 2.60 -20.79 9.39
N LEU A 111 1.28 -20.71 9.23
CA LEU A 111 0.31 -21.28 10.19
C LEU A 111 0.35 -22.81 10.25
N GLY A 112 0.80 -23.48 9.17
CA GLY A 112 0.97 -24.93 9.13
C GLY A 112 2.33 -25.45 9.62
N LYS A 113 3.32 -24.58 9.83
CA LYS A 113 4.66 -24.95 10.30
C LYS A 113 4.86 -24.40 11.70
N LYS A 114 4.69 -25.26 12.72
CA LYS A 114 5.21 -24.94 14.05
C LYS A 114 6.71 -24.62 13.91
N ALA A 115 7.14 -23.46 14.40
CA ALA A 115 8.56 -23.13 14.39
C ALA A 115 9.32 -24.26 15.11
N PRO A 116 10.45 -24.72 14.57
CA PRO A 116 11.21 -25.77 15.22
C PRO A 116 11.60 -25.32 16.62
N THR A 117 11.35 -26.19 17.60
CA THR A 117 11.66 -25.95 19.00
C THR A 117 12.71 -26.94 19.47
N THR A 118 13.60 -26.50 20.37
CA THR A 118 14.57 -27.36 21.06
C THR A 118 14.21 -27.44 22.52
N GLN A 119 14.28 -28.63 23.11
CA GLN A 119 14.06 -28.82 24.52
C GLN A 119 15.33 -28.41 25.28
N CYS A 120 15.18 -27.57 26.27
CA CYS A 120 16.31 -27.20 27.13
C CYS A 120 16.67 -28.34 28.09
N PRO A 121 17.93 -28.79 28.14
CA PRO A 121 18.34 -29.89 29.01
C PRO A 121 18.26 -29.53 30.49
N HIS A 122 18.27 -28.25 30.83
CA HIS A 122 18.30 -27.80 32.23
C HIS A 122 16.91 -27.47 32.81
N CYS A 123 15.95 -27.00 31.97
CA CYS A 123 14.62 -26.62 32.44
C CYS A 123 13.49 -27.39 31.74
N SER A 124 13.80 -28.31 30.84
CA SER A 124 12.88 -29.17 30.08
C SER A 124 11.82 -28.41 29.21
N ARG A 125 11.91 -27.09 29.10
CA ARG A 125 11.00 -26.29 28.26
C ARG A 125 11.36 -26.43 26.82
N HIS A 126 10.31 -26.52 25.96
CA HIS A 126 10.43 -26.43 24.51
C HIS A 126 10.48 -24.96 24.09
N ILE A 127 11.59 -24.52 23.54
CA ILE A 127 11.87 -23.12 23.21
C ILE A 127 12.16 -23.01 21.71
N GLY A 128 11.58 -21.98 21.08
CA GLY A 128 11.87 -21.68 19.68
C GLY A 128 13.36 -21.45 19.45
N ASN A 129 13.92 -22.06 18.39
CA ASN A 129 15.37 -22.08 18.13
C ASN A 129 16.02 -20.68 18.11
N HIS A 130 15.25 -19.65 17.69
CA HIS A 130 15.75 -18.27 17.64
C HIS A 130 15.98 -17.64 19.04
N VAL A 131 15.38 -18.19 20.09
CA VAL A 131 15.52 -17.72 21.48
C VAL A 131 16.40 -18.66 22.31
N PHE A 132 16.55 -19.90 21.87
CA PHE A 132 17.21 -20.97 22.62
C PHE A 132 18.64 -20.61 23.02
N ALA A 133 19.48 -20.23 22.08
CA ALA A 133 20.88 -19.89 22.33
C ALA A 133 21.08 -18.65 23.23
N ARG A 134 20.08 -17.76 23.27
CA ARG A 134 20.17 -16.51 24.05
C ARG A 134 19.82 -16.68 25.51
N HIS A 135 18.85 -17.55 25.82
CA HIS A 135 18.27 -17.65 27.17
C HIS A 135 18.20 -19.08 27.73
N HIS A 136 18.58 -20.09 26.95
CA HIS A 136 18.52 -21.51 27.30
C HIS A 136 19.79 -22.25 26.83
N GLY A 137 19.81 -23.55 26.96
CA GLY A 137 21.04 -24.30 26.78
C GLY A 137 22.06 -23.87 27.84
N ASP A 138 23.27 -23.48 27.43
CA ASP A 138 24.34 -23.07 28.35
C ASP A 138 24.03 -21.79 29.14
N ASN A 139 23.08 -20.96 28.66
CA ASN A 139 22.63 -19.73 29.32
C ASN A 139 21.36 -19.93 30.18
N CYS A 140 20.95 -21.16 30.42
CA CYS A 140 19.76 -21.43 31.23
C CYS A 140 20.00 -21.09 32.70
N LYS A 141 19.08 -20.32 33.31
CA LYS A 141 19.13 -19.94 34.72
C LYS A 141 19.03 -21.13 35.70
N LEU A 142 18.55 -22.29 35.22
CA LEU A 142 18.41 -23.53 35.94
C LEU A 142 19.59 -24.52 35.66
N LYS A 143 20.65 -24.06 35.02
CA LYS A 143 21.87 -24.84 34.85
C LYS A 143 22.52 -24.97 36.21
N PRO A 144 22.89 -26.21 36.68
CA PRO A 144 23.57 -26.42 37.93
C PRO A 144 24.95 -25.76 37.95
#